data_3e16fba2019efd8cbbf0afe46a2abc03
#
_entry.id   3e16fba2019efd8cbbf0afe46a2abc03
#
_cell.length_a   1.000
_cell.length_b   1.000
_cell.length_c   1.000
_cell.angle_alpha   90.00
_cell.angle_beta   90.00
_cell.angle_gamma   90.00
#
_symmetry.space_group_name_H-M   'P 1'
#
loop_
_entity.id
_entity.type
_entity.pdbx_description
1 polymer ?
#
loop_
_entity_poly.entity_id
_entity_poly.type
_entity_poly.pdbx_seq_one_letter_code
_entity_poly.pdbx_strand_id
1 'polypeptide(L)'
;MKMKKIKIYLLMLLFSQPIFAQNQEVVYENIFLVPEKNSEALLVEGVKAHNQEYHSEGETRASLYSVLIGPHSGQYVWLNGPMTLSDYDNFPDENHLADWQKNVRSYISSEEVKMAKLNWEASYTPPSWGSPKYLLWRTFKIKQDMDSYGKILDAVTKIGEALSEMNAENPRRVYESVFRSENREDITLVYPFKSFTRFSNGNGLPDNFQSKYDKINGYGSFKRDIGNVITKYTNGWFDEVLMLVE
;
A
#
# COMPACT_ATOMS: atom_id res chain seq x y z
N MET A 1 60.32 -19.82 24.14
CA MET A 1 59.31 -18.75 24.00
C MET A 1 58.29 -19.24 22.96
N LYS A 2 57.09 -19.72 23.38
CA LYS A 2 56.09 -20.31 22.52
C LYS A 2 55.13 -19.22 22.02
N MET A 3 55.16 -18.91 20.75
CA MET A 3 54.17 -18.00 20.09
C MET A 3 52.81 -18.70 19.98
N LYS A 4 51.82 -18.15 20.70
CA LYS A 4 50.42 -18.55 20.54
C LYS A 4 49.85 -18.00 19.22
N LYS A 5 49.46 -18.89 18.32
CA LYS A 5 48.73 -18.55 17.08
C LYS A 5 47.33 -18.11 17.47
N ILE A 6 47.00 -16.83 17.33
CA ILE A 6 45.66 -16.30 17.49
C ILE A 6 44.94 -16.60 16.17
N LYS A 7 43.94 -17.51 16.22
CA LYS A 7 43.00 -17.74 15.12
C LYS A 7 41.95 -16.63 15.17
N ILE A 8 42.06 -15.70 14.24
CA ILE A 8 40.99 -14.70 14.00
C ILE A 8 39.91 -15.42 13.24
N TYR A 9 38.79 -15.76 13.93
CA TYR A 9 37.55 -16.14 13.29
C TYR A 9 36.88 -14.86 12.78
N LEU A 10 37.02 -14.61 11.47
CA LEU A 10 36.25 -13.59 10.77
C LEU A 10 34.79 -14.06 10.73
N LEU A 11 34.00 -13.60 11.70
CA LEU A 11 32.55 -13.84 11.74
C LEU A 11 31.95 -12.97 10.64
N MET A 12 31.78 -13.53 9.41
CA MET A 12 30.92 -12.95 8.39
C MET A 12 29.48 -13.07 8.89
N LEU A 13 29.00 -12.04 9.58
CA LEU A 13 27.58 -11.77 9.73
C LEU A 13 27.05 -11.40 8.34
N LEU A 14 26.64 -12.42 7.59
CA LEU A 14 25.73 -12.25 6.48
C LEU A 14 24.44 -11.67 7.05
N PHE A 15 24.27 -10.34 6.94
CA PHE A 15 22.98 -9.71 7.00
C PHE A 15 22.16 -10.25 5.82
N SER A 16 21.54 -11.40 6.02
CA SER A 16 20.44 -11.83 5.18
C SER A 16 19.28 -10.87 5.43
N GLN A 17 19.29 -9.74 4.72
CA GLN A 17 18.03 -9.05 4.44
C GLN A 17 17.14 -10.13 3.84
N PRO A 18 15.89 -10.29 4.30
CA PRO A 18 14.97 -11.17 3.59
C PRO A 18 14.81 -10.55 2.19
N ILE A 19 15.52 -11.14 1.22
CA ILE A 19 15.23 -10.92 -0.19
C ILE A 19 13.89 -11.63 -0.35
N PHE A 20 12.78 -10.88 -0.16
CA PHE A 20 11.50 -11.31 -0.67
C PHE A 20 11.73 -11.54 -2.15
N ALA A 21 11.70 -12.80 -2.55
CA ALA A 21 11.83 -13.16 -3.94
C ALA A 21 10.76 -12.35 -4.68
N GLN A 22 11.12 -11.63 -5.73
CA GLN A 22 10.26 -10.70 -6.50
C GLN A 22 8.96 -11.32 -7.04
N ASN A 23 8.68 -12.58 -6.75
CA ASN A 23 7.53 -13.36 -7.18
C ASN A 23 6.65 -13.87 -6.02
N GLN A 24 6.92 -13.49 -4.77
CA GLN A 24 6.05 -13.90 -3.68
C GLN A 24 4.77 -13.06 -3.70
N GLU A 25 3.62 -13.74 -3.65
CA GLU A 25 2.33 -13.09 -3.49
C GLU A 25 2.30 -12.35 -2.16
N VAL A 26 1.99 -11.05 -2.23
CA VAL A 26 1.87 -10.20 -1.05
C VAL A 26 0.49 -9.56 -1.04
N VAL A 27 -0.27 -9.91 -0.05
CA VAL A 27 -1.66 -9.46 0.16
C VAL A 27 -1.74 -8.63 1.44
N TYR A 28 -2.60 -7.64 1.42
CA TYR A 28 -2.99 -6.85 2.58
C TYR A 28 -4.51 -6.92 2.74
N GLU A 29 -4.96 -7.12 3.97
CA GLU A 29 -6.35 -6.90 4.35
C GLU A 29 -6.49 -5.45 4.82
N ASN A 30 -7.48 -4.77 4.28
CA ASN A 30 -7.80 -3.38 4.64
C ASN A 30 -9.23 -3.38 5.20
N ILE A 31 -9.38 -3.07 6.48
CA ILE A 31 -10.69 -2.92 7.11
C ILE A 31 -10.94 -1.44 7.38
N PHE A 32 -11.92 -0.88 6.66
CA PHE A 32 -12.43 0.47 6.94
C PHE A 32 -13.36 0.39 8.14
N LEU A 33 -13.09 1.17 9.17
CA LEU A 33 -13.80 1.18 10.45
C LEU A 33 -14.50 2.53 10.61
N VAL A 34 -15.81 2.52 10.68
CA VAL A 34 -16.60 3.72 11.00
C VAL A 34 -16.82 3.77 12.51
N PRO A 35 -16.19 4.70 13.24
CA PRO A 35 -16.34 4.76 14.69
C PRO A 35 -17.78 5.04 15.08
N GLU A 36 -18.24 4.42 16.17
CA GLU A 36 -19.47 4.80 16.83
C GLU A 36 -19.33 6.20 17.42
N LYS A 37 -20.43 6.94 17.49
CA LYS A 37 -20.41 8.33 17.96
C LYS A 37 -19.75 8.47 19.33
N ASN A 38 -18.76 9.32 19.44
CA ASN A 38 -17.94 9.58 20.63
C ASN A 38 -17.09 8.37 21.12
N SER A 39 -16.85 7.39 20.25
CA SER A 39 -16.05 6.20 20.58
C SER A 39 -14.67 6.17 19.90
N GLU A 40 -14.25 7.24 19.20
CA GLU A 40 -12.99 7.28 18.43
C GLU A 40 -11.76 6.94 19.30
N ALA A 41 -11.69 7.51 20.52
CA ALA A 41 -10.57 7.25 21.42
C ALA A 41 -10.56 5.79 21.91
N LEU A 42 -11.76 5.24 22.23
CA LEU A 42 -11.88 3.84 22.66
C LEU A 42 -11.56 2.87 21.52
N LEU A 43 -11.98 3.19 20.29
CA LEU A 43 -11.62 2.42 19.11
C LEU A 43 -10.10 2.38 18.91
N VAL A 44 -9.43 3.53 18.97
CA VAL A 44 -7.97 3.61 18.82
C VAL A 44 -7.27 2.81 19.92
N GLU A 45 -7.67 2.93 21.17
CA GLU A 45 -7.10 2.18 22.29
C GLU A 45 -7.36 0.66 22.14
N GLY A 46 -8.59 0.28 21.72
CA GLY A 46 -8.95 -1.10 21.48
C GLY A 46 -8.13 -1.75 20.36
N VAL A 47 -7.97 -1.04 19.24
CA VAL A 47 -7.12 -1.52 18.13
C VAL A 47 -5.65 -1.65 18.56
N LYS A 48 -5.13 -0.70 19.36
CA LYS A 48 -3.76 -0.80 19.90
C LYS A 48 -3.56 -2.04 20.76
N ALA A 49 -4.50 -2.30 21.67
CA ALA A 49 -4.46 -3.48 22.52
C ALA A 49 -4.51 -4.77 21.69
N HIS A 50 -5.40 -4.82 20.71
CA HIS A 50 -5.54 -5.93 19.78
C HIS A 50 -4.26 -6.15 18.96
N ASN A 51 -3.69 -5.09 18.37
CA ASN A 51 -2.46 -5.19 17.61
C ASN A 51 -1.28 -5.66 18.46
N GLN A 52 -1.21 -5.21 19.71
CA GLN A 52 -0.14 -5.64 20.63
C GLN A 52 -0.23 -7.13 20.94
N GLU A 53 -1.42 -7.68 21.07
CA GLU A 53 -1.65 -9.09 21.39
C GLU A 53 -1.45 -10.01 20.19
N TYR A 54 -1.98 -9.63 19.02
CA TYR A 54 -2.10 -10.53 17.87
C TYR A 54 -1.29 -10.12 16.63
N HIS A 55 -0.84 -8.86 16.54
CA HIS A 55 -0.29 -8.26 15.32
C HIS A 55 1.02 -7.48 15.52
N SER A 56 1.70 -7.69 16.64
CA SER A 56 2.93 -6.94 16.96
C SER A 56 4.11 -7.35 16.10
N GLU A 57 4.15 -8.61 15.65
CA GLU A 57 5.27 -9.18 14.90
C GLU A 57 4.78 -10.13 13.79
N GLY A 58 5.68 -10.42 12.84
CA GLY A 58 5.44 -11.45 11.81
C GLY A 58 4.68 -10.96 10.58
N GLU A 59 4.10 -11.93 9.86
CA GLU A 59 3.44 -11.74 8.57
C GLU A 59 2.03 -11.14 8.70
N THR A 60 1.44 -11.22 9.88
CA THR A 60 0.13 -10.62 10.20
C THR A 60 0.25 -9.29 10.93
N ARG A 61 1.38 -8.59 10.80
CA ARG A 61 1.57 -7.30 11.42
C ARG A 61 0.54 -6.30 10.91
N ALA A 62 -0.08 -5.55 11.83
CA ALA A 62 -1.11 -4.59 11.47
C ALA A 62 -0.73 -3.15 11.87
N SER A 63 -1.35 -2.19 11.22
CA SER A 63 -1.23 -0.77 11.49
C SER A 63 -2.57 -0.08 11.36
N LEU A 64 -2.83 0.91 12.20
CA LEU A 64 -4.04 1.73 12.14
C LEU A 64 -3.74 3.09 11.52
N TYR A 65 -4.54 3.47 10.54
CA TYR A 65 -4.51 4.79 9.90
C TYR A 65 -5.82 5.52 10.11
N SER A 66 -5.77 6.85 10.31
CA SER A 66 -6.94 7.72 10.19
C SER A 66 -7.04 8.28 8.79
N VAL A 67 -8.24 8.32 8.21
CA VAL A 67 -8.50 8.95 6.91
C VAL A 67 -8.73 10.43 7.12
N LEU A 68 -7.77 11.25 6.67
CA LEU A 68 -7.82 12.70 6.82
C LEU A 68 -8.60 13.40 5.71
N ILE A 69 -8.49 12.90 4.49
CA ILE A 69 -9.05 13.52 3.27
C ILE A 69 -9.62 12.40 2.39
N GLY A 70 -10.74 12.65 1.74
CA GLY A 70 -11.34 11.76 0.76
C GLY A 70 -12.72 11.23 1.16
N PRO A 71 -13.29 10.28 0.40
CA PRO A 71 -14.64 9.78 0.62
C PRO A 71 -14.90 9.19 2.01
N HIS A 72 -13.88 8.55 2.61
CA HIS A 72 -13.97 7.94 3.94
C HIS A 72 -13.36 8.83 5.05
N SER A 73 -13.28 10.15 4.84
CA SER A 73 -12.76 11.09 5.86
C SER A 73 -13.50 10.96 7.19
N GLY A 74 -12.74 10.85 8.29
CA GLY A 74 -13.25 10.62 9.64
C GLY A 74 -13.38 9.15 10.03
N GLN A 75 -13.11 8.22 9.10
CA GLN A 75 -13.00 6.78 9.38
C GLN A 75 -11.55 6.40 9.69
N TYR A 76 -11.37 5.16 10.11
CA TYR A 76 -10.05 4.54 10.25
C TYR A 76 -9.90 3.40 9.25
N VAL A 77 -8.64 3.10 8.88
CA VAL A 77 -8.28 1.91 8.12
C VAL A 77 -7.32 1.08 8.95
N TRP A 78 -7.75 -0.11 9.32
CA TRP A 78 -6.86 -1.12 9.87
C TRP A 78 -6.27 -1.92 8.71
N LEU A 79 -4.95 -1.91 8.60
CA LEU A 79 -4.20 -2.49 7.51
C LEU A 79 -3.35 -3.63 8.05
N ASN A 80 -3.68 -4.87 7.68
CA ASN A 80 -3.02 -6.09 8.11
C ASN A 80 -2.21 -6.70 6.96
N GLY A 81 -0.97 -7.06 7.23
CA GLY A 81 -0.04 -7.64 6.26
C GLY A 81 1.36 -6.98 6.31
N PRO A 82 2.30 -7.45 5.49
CA PRO A 82 2.14 -8.35 4.32
C PRO A 82 1.84 -9.80 4.71
N MET A 83 0.95 -10.46 4.00
CA MET A 83 0.64 -11.88 4.16
C MET A 83 0.45 -12.56 2.80
N THR A 84 0.30 -13.87 2.78
CA THR A 84 -0.18 -14.64 1.62
C THR A 84 -1.65 -15.01 1.79
N LEU A 85 -2.34 -15.42 0.72
CA LEU A 85 -3.69 -15.97 0.85
C LEU A 85 -3.72 -17.25 1.69
N SER A 86 -2.64 -18.04 1.68
CA SER A 86 -2.51 -19.23 2.52
C SER A 86 -2.44 -18.92 4.01
N ASP A 87 -1.82 -17.76 4.38
CA ASP A 87 -1.80 -17.33 5.78
C ASP A 87 -3.20 -16.95 6.24
N TYR A 88 -3.97 -16.33 5.34
CA TYR A 88 -5.36 -15.97 5.62
C TYR A 88 -6.28 -17.17 5.86
N ASP A 89 -6.03 -18.32 5.21
CA ASP A 89 -6.80 -19.56 5.41
C ASP A 89 -6.68 -20.10 6.84
N ASN A 90 -5.59 -19.78 7.54
CA ASN A 90 -5.31 -20.27 8.89
C ASN A 90 -5.53 -19.21 9.98
N PHE A 91 -6.08 -18.08 9.61
CA PHE A 91 -6.26 -16.91 10.46
C PHE A 91 -7.66 -16.30 10.22
N PRO A 92 -8.33 -15.79 11.25
CA PRO A 92 -7.99 -15.74 12.68
C PRO A 92 -8.54 -16.93 13.50
N ASP A 93 -7.96 -17.21 14.67
CA ASP A 93 -8.51 -18.17 15.63
C ASP A 93 -9.67 -17.60 16.47
N GLU A 94 -10.32 -18.45 17.26
CA GLU A 94 -11.50 -18.07 18.07
C GLU A 94 -11.18 -16.99 19.12
N ASN A 95 -9.99 -17.01 19.72
CA ASN A 95 -9.59 -16.03 20.73
C ASN A 95 -9.36 -14.66 20.10
N HIS A 96 -8.69 -14.64 18.94
CA HIS A 96 -8.49 -13.44 18.14
C HIS A 96 -9.82 -12.81 17.73
N LEU A 97 -10.77 -13.61 17.24
CA LEU A 97 -12.11 -13.13 16.88
C LEU A 97 -12.88 -12.59 18.08
N ALA A 98 -12.78 -13.26 19.25
CA ALA A 98 -13.42 -12.80 20.46
C ALA A 98 -12.84 -11.47 20.96
N ASP A 99 -11.51 -11.31 20.85
CA ASP A 99 -10.84 -10.05 21.20
C ASP A 99 -11.24 -8.93 20.24
N TRP A 100 -11.22 -9.18 18.91
CA TRP A 100 -11.69 -8.20 17.90
C TRP A 100 -13.12 -7.75 18.17
N GLN A 101 -14.02 -8.69 18.46
CA GLN A 101 -15.42 -8.41 18.78
C GLN A 101 -15.55 -7.48 20.00
N LYS A 102 -14.76 -7.76 21.04
CA LYS A 102 -14.81 -7.02 22.31
C LYS A 102 -14.14 -5.65 22.22
N ASN A 103 -12.94 -5.60 21.66
CA ASN A 103 -12.04 -4.45 21.74
C ASN A 103 -12.11 -3.51 20.52
N VAL A 104 -12.67 -3.98 19.39
CA VAL A 104 -12.79 -3.18 18.17
C VAL A 104 -14.25 -3.02 17.74
N ARG A 105 -14.97 -4.13 17.46
CA ARG A 105 -16.36 -4.07 16.96
C ARG A 105 -17.34 -3.38 17.90
N SER A 106 -17.09 -3.40 19.20
CA SER A 106 -17.93 -2.68 20.18
C SER A 106 -17.88 -1.16 20.04
N TYR A 107 -16.94 -0.61 19.28
CA TYR A 107 -16.73 0.83 19.11
C TYR A 107 -16.92 1.32 17.68
N ILE A 108 -17.43 0.48 16.80
CA ILE A 108 -17.71 0.83 15.40
C ILE A 108 -19.19 0.64 15.06
N SER A 109 -19.71 1.48 14.18
CA SER A 109 -21.08 1.37 13.63
C SER A 109 -21.12 0.50 12.37
N SER A 110 -20.02 0.43 11.62
CA SER A 110 -19.89 -0.43 10.45
C SER A 110 -18.43 -0.69 10.11
N GLU A 111 -18.18 -1.77 9.35
CA GLU A 111 -16.89 -2.10 8.77
C GLU A 111 -17.06 -2.50 7.30
N GLU A 112 -16.02 -2.22 6.49
CA GLU A 112 -15.90 -2.70 5.11
C GLU A 112 -14.53 -3.35 4.95
N VAL A 113 -14.49 -4.60 4.48
CA VAL A 113 -13.25 -5.37 4.30
C VAL A 113 -12.89 -5.42 2.83
N LYS A 114 -11.64 -5.08 2.52
CA LYS A 114 -11.05 -5.21 1.18
C LYS A 114 -9.73 -5.96 1.27
N MET A 115 -9.47 -6.82 0.30
CA MET A 115 -8.17 -7.48 0.15
C MET A 115 -7.46 -6.96 -1.09
N ALA A 116 -6.21 -6.55 -0.92
CA ALA A 116 -5.40 -5.95 -1.96
C ALA A 116 -4.07 -6.68 -2.12
N LYS A 117 -3.76 -7.05 -3.35
CA LYS A 117 -2.51 -7.70 -3.74
C LYS A 117 -1.52 -6.68 -4.29
N LEU A 118 -0.29 -6.68 -3.79
CA LEU A 118 0.78 -5.83 -4.31
C LEU A 118 1.21 -6.32 -5.70
N ASN A 119 1.15 -5.43 -6.67
CA ASN A 119 1.74 -5.66 -7.98
C ASN A 119 3.17 -5.12 -8.00
N TRP A 120 4.15 -6.02 -7.92
CA TRP A 120 5.56 -5.67 -7.89
C TRP A 120 6.04 -5.02 -9.20
N GLU A 121 5.59 -5.52 -10.34
CA GLU A 121 5.98 -5.05 -11.67
C GLU A 121 5.54 -3.60 -11.90
N ALA A 122 4.32 -3.26 -11.50
CA ALA A 122 3.78 -1.91 -11.62
C ALA A 122 4.28 -0.95 -10.54
N SER A 123 4.95 -1.46 -9.49
CA SER A 123 5.38 -0.70 -8.31
C SER A 123 6.82 -0.23 -8.44
N TYR A 124 7.12 0.90 -7.78
CA TYR A 124 8.48 1.39 -7.61
C TYR A 124 8.74 1.81 -6.16
N THR A 125 9.84 1.33 -5.58
CA THR A 125 10.31 1.74 -4.26
C THR A 125 11.82 1.96 -4.31
N PRO A 126 12.32 3.18 -4.04
CA PRO A 126 13.75 3.45 -4.01
C PRO A 126 14.43 2.71 -2.84
N PRO A 127 15.71 2.31 -2.97
CA PRO A 127 16.41 1.48 -1.96
C PRO A 127 16.47 2.11 -0.56
N SER A 128 16.47 3.43 -0.45
CA SER A 128 16.66 4.16 0.81
C SER A 128 15.36 4.73 1.40
N TRP A 129 14.20 4.20 1.01
CA TRP A 129 12.93 4.70 1.51
C TRP A 129 12.67 4.23 2.94
N GLY A 130 12.45 5.18 3.85
CA GLY A 130 12.07 4.91 5.25
C GLY A 130 10.54 4.90 5.45
N SER A 131 10.11 4.65 6.70
CA SER A 131 8.69 4.62 7.06
C SER A 131 8.00 5.95 6.76
N PRO A 132 6.87 5.95 6.05
CA PRO A 132 6.06 7.14 5.79
C PRO A 132 5.20 7.50 7.01
N LYS A 133 4.88 8.79 7.13
CA LYS A 133 3.85 9.25 8.07
C LYS A 133 2.46 9.22 7.44
N TYR A 134 2.40 9.41 6.13
CA TYR A 134 1.17 9.53 5.37
C TYR A 134 1.19 8.59 4.16
N LEU A 135 0.01 8.15 3.76
CA LEU A 135 -0.25 7.47 2.49
C LEU A 135 -1.28 8.28 1.71
N LEU A 136 -1.05 8.53 0.42
CA LEU A 136 -2.12 8.90 -0.48
C LEU A 136 -2.52 7.65 -1.25
N TRP A 137 -3.80 7.29 -1.17
CA TRP A 137 -4.42 6.24 -1.97
C TRP A 137 -5.19 6.89 -3.11
N ARG A 138 -4.84 6.56 -4.33
CA ARG A 138 -5.56 6.97 -5.55
C ARG A 138 -6.21 5.75 -6.15
N THR A 139 -7.51 5.65 -6.06
CA THR A 139 -8.28 4.52 -6.57
C THR A 139 -8.98 4.88 -7.87
N PHE A 140 -8.74 4.09 -8.93
CA PHE A 140 -9.37 4.29 -10.23
C PHE A 140 -10.78 3.70 -10.26
N LYS A 141 -11.72 4.44 -10.85
CA LYS A 141 -13.05 3.95 -11.24
C LYS A 141 -12.97 3.40 -12.66
N ILE A 142 -12.64 2.12 -12.78
CA ILE A 142 -12.38 1.46 -14.06
C ILE A 142 -13.71 1.21 -14.79
N LYS A 143 -13.77 1.43 -16.11
CA LYS A 143 -14.98 1.12 -16.89
C LYS A 143 -15.29 -0.37 -16.88
N GLN A 144 -16.59 -0.68 -16.95
CA GLN A 144 -17.11 -2.06 -16.92
C GLN A 144 -17.08 -2.74 -18.29
N ASP A 145 -15.88 -2.80 -18.90
CA ASP A 145 -15.66 -3.56 -20.12
C ASP A 145 -14.47 -4.52 -19.92
N MET A 146 -14.26 -5.43 -20.87
CA MET A 146 -13.25 -6.49 -20.75
C MET A 146 -11.81 -5.94 -20.82
N ASP A 147 -11.60 -4.83 -21.52
CA ASP A 147 -10.26 -4.34 -21.84
C ASP A 147 -9.74 -3.32 -20.80
N SER A 148 -10.65 -2.56 -20.18
CA SER A 148 -10.28 -1.38 -19.36
C SER A 148 -9.34 -1.71 -18.22
N TYR A 149 -9.54 -2.82 -17.54
CA TYR A 149 -8.67 -3.22 -16.44
C TYR A 149 -7.21 -3.42 -16.88
N GLY A 150 -7.01 -4.25 -17.91
CA GLY A 150 -5.67 -4.52 -18.46
C GLY A 150 -5.01 -3.26 -19.01
N LYS A 151 -5.77 -2.40 -19.68
CA LYS A 151 -5.24 -1.13 -20.21
C LYS A 151 -4.79 -0.16 -19.11
N ILE A 152 -5.53 -0.08 -18.02
CA ILE A 152 -5.12 0.74 -16.87
C ILE A 152 -3.91 0.13 -16.18
N LEU A 153 -3.89 -1.19 -15.98
CA LEU A 153 -2.74 -1.87 -15.38
C LEU A 153 -1.46 -1.66 -16.21
N ASP A 154 -1.53 -1.84 -17.54
CA ASP A 154 -0.41 -1.57 -18.46
C ASP A 154 0.09 -0.12 -18.33
N ALA A 155 -0.82 0.85 -18.27
CA ALA A 155 -0.45 2.25 -18.16
C ALA A 155 0.25 2.57 -16.82
N VAL A 156 -0.22 2.02 -15.71
CA VAL A 156 0.42 2.25 -14.40
C VAL A 156 1.73 1.48 -14.25
N THR A 157 1.88 0.33 -14.92
CA THR A 157 3.15 -0.42 -15.00
C THR A 157 4.21 0.41 -15.72
N LYS A 158 3.91 0.98 -16.88
CA LYS A 158 4.83 1.88 -17.60
C LYS A 158 5.27 3.10 -16.79
N ILE A 159 4.41 3.62 -15.90
CA ILE A 159 4.83 4.68 -14.98
C ILE A 159 5.83 4.12 -13.95
N GLY A 160 5.63 2.90 -13.41
CA GLY A 160 6.56 2.25 -12.50
C GLY A 160 7.93 2.04 -13.12
N GLU A 161 7.99 1.51 -14.35
CA GLU A 161 9.21 1.34 -15.14
C GLU A 161 9.95 2.67 -15.33
N ALA A 162 9.25 3.72 -15.76
CA ALA A 162 9.84 5.04 -15.96
C ALA A 162 10.36 5.65 -14.65
N LEU A 163 9.68 5.48 -13.51
CA LEU A 163 10.17 5.90 -12.20
C LEU A 163 11.46 5.17 -11.83
N SER A 164 11.57 3.89 -12.14
CA SER A 164 12.77 3.07 -11.92
C SER A 164 13.93 3.56 -12.79
N GLU A 165 13.72 3.78 -14.08
CA GLU A 165 14.74 4.29 -15.01
C GLU A 165 15.24 5.69 -14.62
N MET A 166 14.35 6.52 -14.06
CA MET A 166 14.68 7.86 -13.57
C MET A 166 15.37 7.86 -12.20
N ASN A 167 15.46 6.73 -11.52
CA ASN A 167 15.87 6.63 -10.12
C ASN A 167 15.12 7.64 -9.24
N ALA A 168 13.78 7.63 -9.33
CA ALA A 168 12.94 8.58 -8.62
C ALA A 168 13.12 8.49 -7.09
N GLU A 169 13.07 9.63 -6.41
CA GLU A 169 13.31 9.68 -4.95
C GLU A 169 12.15 9.11 -4.13
N ASN A 170 10.94 9.14 -4.68
CA ASN A 170 9.73 8.81 -3.95
C ASN A 170 9.10 7.52 -4.47
N PRO A 171 8.63 6.64 -3.58
CA PRO A 171 7.96 5.40 -3.96
C PRO A 171 6.56 5.63 -4.51
N ARG A 172 6.12 4.69 -5.33
CA ARG A 172 4.74 4.51 -5.73
C ARG A 172 4.46 3.01 -5.81
N ARG A 173 3.48 2.55 -5.06
CA ARG A 173 3.06 1.14 -5.07
C ARG A 173 1.72 1.00 -5.76
N VAL A 174 1.51 -0.12 -6.43
CA VAL A 174 0.26 -0.46 -7.12
C VAL A 174 -0.33 -1.69 -6.47
N TYR A 175 -1.59 -1.60 -6.10
CA TYR A 175 -2.35 -2.69 -5.52
C TYR A 175 -3.54 -3.02 -6.40
N GLU A 176 -3.81 -4.30 -6.54
CA GLU A 176 -4.96 -4.86 -7.25
C GLU A 176 -5.91 -5.52 -6.24
N SER A 177 -7.21 -5.31 -6.36
CA SER A 177 -8.18 -6.02 -5.53
C SER A 177 -8.10 -7.52 -5.80
N VAL A 178 -7.98 -8.33 -4.74
CA VAL A 178 -8.05 -9.79 -4.82
C VAL A 178 -9.44 -10.21 -5.32
N PHE A 179 -10.47 -9.59 -4.76
CA PHE A 179 -11.87 -9.77 -5.16
C PHE A 179 -12.37 -8.50 -5.84
N ARG A 180 -13.04 -8.64 -6.98
CA ARG A 180 -13.53 -7.50 -7.76
C ARG A 180 -14.61 -6.74 -7.00
N SER A 181 -14.49 -5.43 -6.98
CA SER A 181 -15.51 -4.55 -6.40
C SER A 181 -16.68 -4.31 -7.37
N GLU A 182 -17.88 -4.09 -6.84
CA GLU A 182 -19.06 -3.72 -7.63
C GLU A 182 -18.81 -2.43 -8.43
N ASN A 183 -18.15 -1.45 -7.81
CA ASN A 183 -17.85 -0.15 -8.40
C ASN A 183 -16.62 -0.14 -9.30
N ARG A 184 -15.96 -1.28 -9.52
CA ARG A 184 -14.73 -1.44 -10.31
C ARG A 184 -13.58 -0.56 -9.81
N GLU A 185 -13.47 -0.44 -8.50
CA GLU A 185 -12.39 0.24 -7.77
C GLU A 185 -11.26 -0.76 -7.47
N ASP A 186 -10.77 -1.42 -8.53
CA ASP A 186 -9.93 -2.61 -8.41
C ASP A 186 -8.41 -2.34 -8.51
N ILE A 187 -8.01 -1.11 -8.84
CA ILE A 187 -6.60 -0.70 -8.89
C ILE A 187 -6.42 0.55 -8.05
N THR A 188 -5.55 0.45 -7.04
CA THR A 188 -5.19 1.57 -6.15
C THR A 188 -3.69 1.85 -6.23
N LEU A 189 -3.35 3.11 -6.52
CA LEU A 189 -1.98 3.61 -6.41
C LEU A 189 -1.76 4.16 -5.01
N VAL A 190 -0.73 3.66 -4.35
CA VAL A 190 -0.34 4.15 -3.02
C VAL A 190 0.94 4.96 -3.14
N TYR A 191 0.90 6.19 -2.65
CA TYR A 191 2.02 7.11 -2.58
C TYR A 191 2.38 7.36 -1.12
N PRO A 192 3.36 6.62 -0.56
CA PRO A 192 3.86 6.89 0.78
C PRO A 192 4.59 8.24 0.81
N PHE A 193 4.33 9.10 1.81
CA PHE A 193 4.97 10.41 1.86
C PHE A 193 5.19 10.93 3.30
N LYS A 194 6.10 11.91 3.42
CA LYS A 194 6.45 12.57 4.68
C LYS A 194 5.93 14.00 4.76
N SER A 195 5.74 14.65 3.60
CA SER A 195 5.30 16.04 3.49
C SER A 195 4.32 16.20 2.33
N PHE A 196 3.28 17.00 2.53
CA PHE A 196 2.30 17.36 1.51
C PHE A 196 2.91 18.11 0.31
N THR A 197 4.11 18.67 0.45
CA THR A 197 4.84 19.31 -0.66
C THR A 197 5.13 18.35 -1.82
N ARG A 198 5.10 17.02 -1.59
CA ARG A 198 5.18 16.01 -2.66
C ARG A 198 4.13 16.23 -3.76
N PHE A 199 2.98 16.79 -3.40
CA PHE A 199 1.84 16.95 -4.31
C PHE A 199 1.65 18.39 -4.81
N SER A 200 2.65 19.27 -4.64
CA SER A 200 2.56 20.65 -5.11
C SER A 200 2.39 20.79 -6.63
N ASN A 201 2.82 19.78 -7.41
CA ASN A 201 2.57 19.65 -8.85
C ASN A 201 1.24 18.96 -9.21
N GLY A 202 0.44 18.54 -8.20
CA GLY A 202 -0.90 17.95 -8.35
C GLY A 202 -0.96 16.44 -8.61
N ASN A 203 0.15 15.76 -8.94
CA ASN A 203 0.12 14.34 -9.32
C ASN A 203 1.01 13.40 -8.49
N GLY A 204 1.89 13.96 -7.64
CA GLY A 204 2.81 13.18 -6.80
C GLY A 204 3.96 12.48 -7.53
N LEU A 205 4.10 12.73 -8.84
CA LEU A 205 5.22 12.26 -9.66
C LEU A 205 6.36 13.31 -9.62
N PRO A 206 7.60 12.93 -9.98
CA PRO A 206 8.71 13.88 -10.06
C PRO A 206 8.43 15.06 -10.99
N ASP A 207 9.00 16.21 -10.69
CA ASP A 207 8.98 17.34 -11.61
C ASP A 207 9.56 16.92 -12.97
N ASN A 208 8.94 17.40 -14.05
CA ASN A 208 9.31 17.03 -15.42
C ASN A 208 9.11 15.51 -15.76
N PHE A 209 8.31 14.75 -14.99
CA PHE A 209 8.06 13.34 -15.27
C PHE A 209 7.62 13.12 -16.72
N GLN A 210 6.64 13.90 -17.21
CA GLN A 210 6.15 13.78 -18.59
C GLN A 210 7.26 13.94 -19.63
N SER A 211 8.10 14.98 -19.51
CA SER A 211 9.18 15.24 -20.48
C SER A 211 10.26 14.17 -20.42
N LYS A 212 10.55 13.63 -19.24
CA LYS A 212 11.49 12.51 -19.07
C LYS A 212 10.91 11.21 -19.65
N TYR A 213 9.62 10.94 -19.41
CA TYR A 213 8.93 9.81 -20.00
C TYR A 213 8.97 9.86 -21.54
N ASP A 214 8.66 11.03 -22.12
CA ASP A 214 8.70 11.24 -23.57
C ASP A 214 10.13 11.10 -24.15
N LYS A 215 11.13 11.49 -23.38
CA LYS A 215 12.54 11.29 -23.80
C LYS A 215 12.94 9.82 -23.87
N ILE A 216 12.44 9.00 -22.95
CA ILE A 216 12.72 7.55 -22.89
C ILE A 216 11.91 6.82 -23.97
N ASN A 217 10.62 7.12 -24.10
CA ASN A 217 9.66 6.32 -24.88
C ASN A 217 9.26 6.97 -26.24
N GLY A 218 9.85 8.12 -26.58
CA GLY A 218 9.55 8.90 -27.77
C GLY A 218 8.57 10.04 -27.54
N TYR A 219 8.65 11.06 -28.39
CA TYR A 219 7.85 12.28 -28.28
C TYR A 219 6.34 12.01 -28.24
N GLY A 220 5.65 12.59 -27.27
CA GLY A 220 4.19 12.45 -27.09
C GLY A 220 3.75 11.10 -26.50
N SER A 221 4.70 10.23 -26.11
CA SER A 221 4.39 8.90 -25.57
C SER A 221 3.61 8.97 -24.25
N PHE A 222 3.92 9.91 -23.36
CA PHE A 222 3.18 10.07 -22.11
C PHE A 222 1.68 10.31 -22.35
N LYS A 223 1.36 11.22 -23.28
CA LYS A 223 -0.05 11.48 -23.62
C LYS A 223 -0.71 10.26 -24.22
N ARG A 224 -0.01 9.57 -25.16
CA ARG A 224 -0.52 8.38 -25.86
C ARG A 224 -0.72 7.20 -24.94
N ASP A 225 0.28 6.87 -24.14
CA ASP A 225 0.38 5.60 -23.40
C ASP A 225 -0.23 5.69 -21.99
N ILE A 226 -0.33 6.92 -21.43
CA ILE A 226 -0.82 7.15 -20.08
C ILE A 226 -2.08 8.03 -20.10
N GLY A 227 -1.97 9.30 -20.51
CA GLY A 227 -3.05 10.27 -20.40
C GLY A 227 -4.33 9.84 -21.13
N ASN A 228 -4.20 9.49 -22.41
CA ASN A 228 -5.34 9.03 -23.23
C ASN A 228 -5.91 7.71 -22.71
N VAL A 229 -5.06 6.81 -22.20
CA VAL A 229 -5.48 5.51 -21.66
C VAL A 229 -6.32 5.72 -20.41
N ILE A 230 -5.82 6.49 -19.43
CA ILE A 230 -6.58 6.79 -18.21
C ILE A 230 -7.92 7.45 -18.55
N THR A 231 -7.92 8.46 -19.42
CA THR A 231 -9.15 9.16 -19.82
C THR A 231 -10.15 8.23 -20.51
N LYS A 232 -9.67 7.32 -21.37
CA LYS A 232 -10.53 6.43 -22.15
C LYS A 232 -11.12 5.30 -21.31
N TYR A 233 -10.34 4.72 -20.39
CA TYR A 233 -10.66 3.44 -19.73
C TYR A 233 -11.07 3.58 -18.27
N THR A 234 -11.16 4.82 -17.74
CA THR A 234 -11.73 5.09 -16.40
C THR A 234 -12.90 6.06 -16.46
N ASN A 235 -13.72 6.04 -15.39
CA ASN A 235 -14.71 7.08 -15.08
C ASN A 235 -14.12 8.11 -14.08
N GLY A 236 -12.80 8.23 -14.04
CA GLY A 236 -12.05 9.07 -13.10
C GLY A 236 -11.42 8.26 -11.96
N TRP A 237 -11.05 8.94 -10.91
CA TRP A 237 -10.47 8.39 -9.69
C TRP A 237 -10.87 9.24 -8.49
N PHE A 238 -10.60 8.75 -7.30
CA PHE A 238 -10.62 9.55 -6.09
C PHE A 238 -9.34 9.34 -5.29
N ASP A 239 -9.01 10.32 -4.48
CA ASP A 239 -7.85 10.32 -3.60
C ASP A 239 -8.28 10.27 -2.14
N GLU A 240 -7.54 9.51 -1.34
CA GLU A 240 -7.66 9.48 0.11
C GLU A 240 -6.28 9.70 0.73
N VAL A 241 -6.23 10.53 1.77
CA VAL A 241 -5.00 10.72 2.52
C VAL A 241 -5.17 10.10 3.90
N LEU A 242 -4.28 9.16 4.19
CA LEU A 242 -4.24 8.40 5.43
C LEU A 242 -3.04 8.87 6.27
N MET A 243 -3.23 8.95 7.58
CA MET A 243 -2.17 9.24 8.54
C MET A 243 -2.03 8.07 9.51
N LEU A 244 -0.80 7.59 9.68
CA LEU A 244 -0.50 6.55 10.66
C LEU A 244 -0.84 7.03 12.07
N VAL A 245 -1.64 6.24 12.78
CA VAL A 245 -2.05 6.46 14.18
C VAL A 245 -1.29 5.50 15.08
N GLU A 246 -1.15 4.25 14.62
CA GLU A 246 -0.53 3.13 15.32
C GLU A 246 0.25 2.24 14.37
#